data_a6e80b5e13f16bf4eee77001fb72bd9f
#
_entry.id   a6e80b5e13f16bf4eee77001fb72bd9f
#
_cell.length_a   1.000
_cell.length_b   1.000
_cell.length_c   1.000
_cell.angle_alpha   90.00
_cell.angle_beta   90.00
_cell.angle_gamma   90.00
#
_symmetry.space_group_name_H-M   'P 1'
#
loop_
_entity.id
_entity.type
_entity.pdbx_description
1 polymer ?
#
loop_
_entity_poly.entity_id
_entity_poly.type
_entity_poly.pdbx_seq_one_letter_code
_entity_poly.pdbx_strand_id
1 'polypeptide(L)'
;MNIAYRFRIYLTEEQKILLGKTFGCCRFLYNQMLNDKIREYEKTKKMLKNTPAMYKKEYPFLKEVDSLALANVQLHLEKAYKNFFRDSKIGFPRFKSKHHSKNSYTTNVVNGNILVESKRIRLPKLKWIAMKKHREPAEGLRLKSVTVSMEPSGKYFASLLYEGYSCENQAAGPDYSTAKILGIDYAMQGMAVFSEKVETEEAGFFRKNEKRLAREQRKLSRCVRGSHNYELQKKKVARCHEKIRNQRRDHLHKLSRKIADGYDAAAVEDIDMKAMGQCLHFGKSVQDNGYGMFREMLDYKLAWKGKKMVKVDRFFPSSKKCCKCGRVKKELKLSERVYHCACGNKMDRDRNAAINIREEARRMLTA
;
A
#
# COMPACT_ATOMS: atom_id res chain seq x y z
N MET A 1 -8.32 -16.38 3.77
CA MET A 1 -7.71 -15.05 3.53
C MET A 1 -6.69 -15.12 2.40
N ASN A 2 -6.40 -14.03 1.68
CA ASN A 2 -5.39 -14.02 0.60
C ASN A 2 -4.10 -13.35 1.08
N ILE A 3 -2.94 -13.92 0.71
CA ILE A 3 -1.63 -13.35 1.02
C ILE A 3 -0.78 -13.20 -0.26
N ALA A 4 -0.03 -12.12 -0.37
CA ALA A 4 0.82 -11.87 -1.53
C ALA A 4 2.30 -11.78 -1.16
N TYR A 5 3.14 -12.53 -1.85
CA TYR A 5 4.58 -12.48 -1.74
C TYR A 5 5.18 -11.84 -2.99
N ARG A 6 6.07 -10.86 -2.80
CA ARG A 6 6.71 -10.14 -3.90
C ARG A 6 8.18 -10.49 -3.98
N PHE A 7 8.59 -11.07 -5.11
CA PHE A 7 9.96 -11.49 -5.37
C PHE A 7 10.56 -10.71 -6.53
N ARG A 8 11.88 -10.48 -6.47
CA ARG A 8 12.60 -9.90 -7.59
C ARG A 8 12.84 -10.96 -8.65
N ILE A 9 12.62 -10.62 -9.92
CA ILE A 9 12.88 -11.46 -11.08
C ILE A 9 13.95 -10.84 -11.96
N TYR A 10 14.71 -11.70 -12.67
CA TYR A 10 15.78 -11.32 -13.56
C TYR A 10 15.50 -11.86 -14.94
N LEU A 11 15.36 -10.96 -15.91
CA LEU A 11 14.92 -11.23 -17.27
C LEU A 11 16.10 -11.20 -18.23
N THR A 12 16.08 -12.07 -19.24
CA THR A 12 16.92 -11.94 -20.45
C THR A 12 16.44 -10.78 -21.30
N GLU A 13 17.21 -10.34 -22.29
CA GLU A 13 16.80 -9.24 -23.17
C GLU A 13 15.54 -9.59 -23.98
N GLU A 14 15.44 -10.82 -24.48
CA GLU A 14 14.23 -11.32 -25.18
C GLU A 14 12.99 -11.28 -24.28
N GLN A 15 13.13 -11.70 -23.02
CA GLN A 15 12.05 -11.66 -22.05
C GLN A 15 11.64 -10.22 -21.73
N LYS A 16 12.58 -9.26 -21.67
CA LYS A 16 12.27 -7.84 -21.47
C LYS A 16 11.49 -7.26 -22.64
N ILE A 17 11.85 -7.61 -23.87
CA ILE A 17 11.13 -7.20 -25.08
C ILE A 17 9.70 -7.73 -25.05
N LEU A 18 9.52 -9.05 -24.81
CA LEU A 18 8.19 -9.66 -24.76
C LEU A 18 7.34 -9.10 -23.62
N LEU A 19 7.96 -8.83 -22.46
CA LEU A 19 7.27 -8.20 -21.34
C LEU A 19 6.86 -6.76 -21.66
N GLY A 20 7.70 -6.00 -22.34
CA GLY A 20 7.37 -4.67 -22.87
C GLY A 20 6.16 -4.70 -23.80
N LYS A 21 6.13 -5.67 -24.75
CA LYS A 21 4.97 -5.93 -25.61
C LYS A 21 3.72 -6.26 -24.77
N THR A 22 3.85 -7.12 -23.75
CA THR A 22 2.72 -7.51 -22.88
C THR A 22 2.13 -6.29 -22.15
N PHE A 23 2.96 -5.42 -21.58
CA PHE A 23 2.49 -4.17 -20.95
C PHE A 23 1.80 -3.25 -21.96
N GLY A 24 2.35 -3.16 -23.19
CA GLY A 24 1.78 -2.40 -24.29
C GLY A 24 0.39 -2.91 -24.69
N CYS A 25 0.28 -4.21 -24.94
CA CYS A 25 -0.98 -4.88 -25.32
C CYS A 25 -2.05 -4.75 -24.22
N CYS A 26 -1.69 -4.95 -22.96
CA CYS A 26 -2.64 -4.77 -21.86
C CYS A 26 -3.15 -3.34 -21.75
N ARG A 27 -2.29 -2.34 -21.95
CA ARG A 27 -2.68 -0.93 -21.94
C ARG A 27 -3.54 -0.57 -23.14
N PHE A 28 -3.14 -1.00 -24.33
CA PHE A 28 -3.89 -0.81 -25.56
C PHE A 28 -5.31 -1.38 -25.45
N LEU A 29 -5.40 -2.66 -25.07
CA LEU A 29 -6.69 -3.34 -24.93
C LEU A 29 -7.59 -2.66 -23.89
N TYR A 30 -7.03 -2.24 -22.74
CA TYR A 30 -7.80 -1.50 -21.73
C TYR A 30 -8.41 -0.23 -22.30
N ASN A 31 -7.60 0.54 -23.04
CA ASN A 31 -8.04 1.80 -23.64
C ASN A 31 -9.07 1.58 -24.73
N GLN A 32 -8.88 0.59 -25.57
CA GLN A 32 -9.82 0.25 -26.64
C GLN A 32 -11.17 -0.18 -26.06
N MET A 33 -11.16 -1.12 -25.09
CA MET A 33 -12.37 -1.57 -24.40
C MET A 33 -13.11 -0.43 -23.70
N LEU A 34 -12.38 0.49 -23.05
CA LEU A 34 -12.97 1.66 -22.42
C LEU A 34 -13.59 2.61 -23.44
N ASN A 35 -12.88 2.91 -24.52
CA ASN A 35 -13.35 3.78 -25.59
C ASN A 35 -14.65 3.25 -26.22
N ASP A 36 -14.69 1.96 -26.53
CA ASP A 36 -15.86 1.36 -27.17
C ASP A 36 -17.07 1.33 -26.23
N LYS A 37 -16.85 1.09 -24.93
CA LYS A 37 -17.91 1.21 -23.91
C LYS A 37 -18.48 2.62 -23.82
N ILE A 38 -17.63 3.65 -23.89
CA ILE A 38 -18.06 5.05 -23.88
C ILE A 38 -18.89 5.35 -25.15
N ARG A 39 -18.35 5.04 -26.32
CA ARG A 39 -19.02 5.29 -27.61
C ARG A 39 -20.37 4.58 -27.72
N GLU A 40 -20.44 3.32 -27.29
CA GLU A 40 -21.69 2.57 -27.30
C GLU A 40 -22.73 3.16 -26.35
N TYR A 41 -22.29 3.54 -25.15
CA TYR A 41 -23.18 4.17 -24.18
C TYR A 41 -23.72 5.54 -24.65
N GLU A 42 -22.90 6.33 -25.34
CA GLU A 42 -23.33 7.60 -25.95
C GLU A 42 -24.45 7.40 -26.96
N LYS A 43 -24.35 6.32 -27.78
CA LYS A 43 -25.30 5.99 -28.85
C LYS A 43 -26.57 5.32 -28.32
N THR A 44 -26.42 4.30 -27.48
CA THR A 44 -27.52 3.39 -27.13
C THR A 44 -27.99 3.50 -25.69
N LYS A 45 -27.26 4.24 -24.84
CA LYS A 45 -27.46 4.30 -23.38
C LYS A 45 -27.32 2.92 -22.69
N LYS A 46 -26.75 1.92 -23.38
CA LYS A 46 -26.53 0.58 -22.87
C LYS A 46 -25.03 0.32 -22.69
N MET A 47 -24.65 -0.45 -21.65
CA MET A 47 -23.27 -0.84 -21.41
C MET A 47 -22.86 -1.98 -22.33
N LEU A 48 -21.83 -1.73 -23.16
CA LEU A 48 -21.26 -2.73 -24.05
C LEU A 48 -20.60 -3.88 -23.27
N LYS A 49 -20.95 -5.11 -23.58
CA LYS A 49 -20.29 -6.32 -23.07
C LYS A 49 -19.22 -6.79 -24.07
N ASN A 50 -18.07 -6.13 -24.05
CA ASN A 50 -16.92 -6.47 -24.89
C ASN A 50 -15.95 -7.41 -24.16
N THR A 51 -15.29 -8.30 -24.92
CA THR A 51 -14.32 -9.27 -24.41
C THR A 51 -13.00 -9.16 -25.17
N PRO A 52 -11.86 -9.58 -24.59
CA PRO A 52 -10.56 -9.57 -25.28
C PRO A 52 -10.52 -10.37 -26.57
N ALA A 53 -11.37 -11.42 -26.69
CA ALA A 53 -11.44 -12.25 -27.88
C ALA A 53 -11.91 -11.48 -29.13
N MET A 54 -12.83 -10.53 -28.97
CA MET A 54 -13.32 -9.68 -30.04
C MET A 54 -12.19 -8.88 -30.70
N TYR A 55 -11.29 -8.33 -29.87
CA TYR A 55 -10.18 -7.50 -30.32
C TYR A 55 -9.03 -8.30 -30.95
N LYS A 56 -8.87 -9.59 -30.64
CA LYS A 56 -7.82 -10.43 -31.23
C LYS A 56 -8.03 -10.70 -32.73
N LYS A 57 -9.26 -10.55 -33.25
CA LYS A 57 -9.54 -10.66 -34.69
C LYS A 57 -9.04 -9.40 -35.40
N GLU A 58 -9.34 -8.26 -34.88
CA GLU A 58 -8.98 -6.94 -35.42
C GLU A 58 -7.51 -6.60 -35.22
N TYR A 59 -6.94 -7.00 -34.05
CA TYR A 59 -5.56 -6.69 -33.66
C TYR A 59 -4.73 -7.96 -33.44
N PRO A 60 -4.18 -8.58 -34.50
CA PRO A 60 -3.48 -9.88 -34.44
C PRO A 60 -2.30 -9.91 -33.47
N PHE A 61 -1.61 -8.77 -33.25
CA PHE A 61 -0.48 -8.66 -32.29
C PHE A 61 -0.86 -9.00 -30.85
N LEU A 62 -2.14 -8.93 -30.47
CA LEU A 62 -2.63 -9.37 -29.16
C LEU A 62 -2.47 -10.88 -28.94
N LYS A 63 -2.28 -11.68 -30.01
CA LYS A 63 -2.03 -13.13 -29.90
C LYS A 63 -0.59 -13.45 -29.47
N GLU A 64 0.34 -12.50 -29.58
CA GLU A 64 1.75 -12.70 -29.18
C GLU A 64 1.90 -12.81 -27.67
N VAL A 65 0.98 -12.22 -26.90
CA VAL A 65 1.07 -12.13 -25.44
C VAL A 65 0.14 -13.12 -24.73
N ASP A 66 0.28 -13.25 -23.42
CA ASP A 66 -0.52 -14.13 -22.60
C ASP A 66 -2.02 -13.76 -22.64
N SER A 67 -2.84 -14.73 -23.01
CA SER A 67 -4.30 -14.55 -23.11
C SER A 67 -4.95 -14.27 -21.76
N LEU A 68 -4.43 -14.86 -20.66
CA LEU A 68 -4.94 -14.62 -19.32
C LEU A 68 -4.57 -13.22 -18.83
N ALA A 69 -3.43 -12.68 -19.27
CA ALA A 69 -3.10 -11.27 -19.02
C ALA A 69 -4.13 -10.33 -19.65
N LEU A 70 -4.56 -10.63 -20.88
CA LEU A 70 -5.62 -9.86 -21.57
C LEU A 70 -6.99 -10.04 -20.91
N ALA A 71 -7.35 -11.24 -20.44
CA ALA A 71 -8.58 -11.48 -19.68
C ALA A 71 -8.62 -10.66 -18.38
N ASN A 72 -7.49 -10.56 -17.67
CA ASN A 72 -7.39 -9.71 -16.50
C ASN A 72 -7.56 -8.20 -16.79
N VAL A 73 -7.27 -7.75 -18.01
CA VAL A 73 -7.56 -6.36 -18.42
C VAL A 73 -9.07 -6.09 -18.37
N GLN A 74 -9.88 -7.00 -18.88
CA GLN A 74 -11.34 -6.90 -18.80
C GLN A 74 -11.80 -6.84 -17.34
N LEU A 75 -11.34 -7.77 -16.49
CA LEU A 75 -11.71 -7.80 -15.06
C LEU A 75 -11.32 -6.50 -14.34
N HIS A 76 -10.17 -5.93 -14.68
CA HIS A 76 -9.73 -4.65 -14.11
C HIS A 76 -10.62 -3.48 -14.55
N LEU A 77 -11.05 -3.45 -15.80
CA LEU A 77 -11.96 -2.43 -16.32
C LEU A 77 -13.36 -2.56 -15.68
N GLU A 78 -13.89 -3.77 -15.60
CA GLU A 78 -15.15 -4.04 -14.93
C GLU A 78 -15.13 -3.66 -13.46
N LYS A 79 -14.03 -3.97 -12.76
CA LYS A 79 -13.83 -3.54 -11.37
C LYS A 79 -13.76 -2.01 -11.23
N ALA A 80 -13.15 -1.31 -12.19
CA ALA A 80 -13.10 0.15 -12.20
C ALA A 80 -14.51 0.76 -12.33
N TYR A 81 -15.35 0.22 -13.23
CA TYR A 81 -16.75 0.62 -13.34
C TYR A 81 -17.56 0.31 -12.07
N LYS A 82 -17.43 -0.91 -11.51
CA LYS A 82 -18.09 -1.27 -10.25
C LYS A 82 -17.74 -0.30 -9.12
N ASN A 83 -16.47 0.10 -9.02
CA ASN A 83 -16.02 1.05 -8.01
C ASN A 83 -16.62 2.45 -8.25
N PHE A 84 -16.67 2.91 -9.49
CA PHE A 84 -17.27 4.19 -9.87
C PHE A 84 -18.75 4.25 -9.49
N PHE A 85 -19.53 3.21 -9.81
CA PHE A 85 -20.94 3.15 -9.45
C PHE A 85 -21.22 2.99 -7.95
N ARG A 86 -20.26 2.38 -7.22
CA ARG A 86 -20.38 2.21 -5.77
C ARG A 86 -20.09 3.49 -4.98
N ASP A 87 -19.14 4.28 -5.43
CA ASP A 87 -18.65 5.47 -4.73
C ASP A 87 -18.29 6.56 -5.74
N SER A 88 -19.10 7.61 -5.79
CA SER A 88 -18.94 8.75 -6.69
C SER A 88 -17.59 9.49 -6.53
N LYS A 89 -16.97 9.41 -5.34
CA LYS A 89 -15.67 10.03 -5.06
C LYS A 89 -14.51 9.38 -5.82
N ILE A 90 -14.67 8.13 -6.30
CA ILE A 90 -13.62 7.40 -7.03
C ILE A 90 -13.40 7.96 -8.44
N GLY A 91 -14.43 8.55 -9.03
CA GLY A 91 -14.40 9.10 -10.38
C GLY A 91 -14.46 8.03 -11.48
N PHE A 92 -14.71 8.49 -12.71
CA PHE A 92 -14.87 7.65 -13.90
C PHE A 92 -13.54 6.96 -14.30
N PRO A 93 -13.58 5.73 -14.87
CA PRO A 93 -12.39 5.04 -15.36
C PRO A 93 -11.61 5.88 -16.38
N ARG A 94 -10.29 6.01 -16.20
CA ARG A 94 -9.43 6.86 -17.04
C ARG A 94 -8.61 6.03 -18.01
N PHE A 95 -8.33 6.60 -19.21
CA PHE A 95 -7.39 6.02 -20.17
C PHE A 95 -5.99 5.89 -19.57
N LYS A 96 -5.31 4.78 -19.90
CA LYS A 96 -3.95 4.52 -19.43
C LYS A 96 -2.92 5.06 -20.41
N SER A 97 -1.92 5.81 -19.92
CA SER A 97 -0.80 6.30 -20.73
C SER A 97 0.50 5.54 -20.42
N LYS A 98 1.44 5.53 -21.38
CA LYS A 98 2.76 4.92 -21.21
C LYS A 98 3.57 5.56 -20.06
N HIS A 99 3.39 6.86 -19.86
CA HIS A 99 4.20 7.66 -18.94
C HIS A 99 3.65 7.70 -17.52
N HIS A 100 2.32 7.65 -17.36
CA HIS A 100 1.66 7.81 -16.06
C HIS A 100 1.09 6.50 -15.50
N SER A 101 0.94 5.46 -16.33
CA SER A 101 0.43 4.18 -15.89
C SER A 101 1.54 3.25 -15.41
N LYS A 102 1.26 2.48 -14.38
CA LYS A 102 2.17 1.45 -13.88
C LYS A 102 2.34 0.33 -14.92
N ASN A 103 3.57 -0.01 -15.27
CA ASN A 103 3.87 -1.15 -16.12
C ASN A 103 3.69 -2.44 -15.32
N SER A 104 2.51 -3.04 -15.43
CA SER A 104 2.19 -4.31 -14.77
C SER A 104 1.08 -5.06 -15.51
N TYR A 105 1.11 -6.38 -15.42
CA TYR A 105 0.00 -7.25 -15.82
C TYR A 105 -0.18 -8.37 -14.81
N THR A 106 -1.36 -8.96 -14.77
CA THR A 106 -1.68 -10.10 -13.92
C THR A 106 -2.07 -11.28 -14.79
N THR A 107 -1.60 -12.48 -14.45
CA THR A 107 -1.99 -13.74 -15.06
C THR A 107 -2.44 -14.71 -13.98
N ASN A 108 -3.49 -15.47 -14.25
CA ASN A 108 -4.07 -16.42 -13.31
C ASN A 108 -3.47 -17.80 -13.49
N VAL A 109 -3.48 -18.59 -12.42
CA VAL A 109 -3.11 -20.00 -12.49
C VAL A 109 -4.29 -20.79 -13.05
N VAL A 110 -4.07 -21.44 -14.20
CA VAL A 110 -5.03 -22.32 -14.88
C VAL A 110 -4.27 -23.52 -15.44
N ASN A 111 -4.69 -24.73 -15.10
CA ASN A 111 -4.13 -25.98 -15.64
C ASN A 111 -2.57 -26.05 -15.59
N GLY A 112 -1.96 -25.62 -14.50
CA GLY A 112 -0.50 -25.70 -14.31
C GLY A 112 0.35 -24.82 -15.24
N ASN A 113 -0.25 -23.76 -15.81
CA ASN A 113 0.46 -22.82 -16.69
C ASN A 113 1.55 -22.01 -15.99
N ILE A 114 1.53 -21.93 -14.66
CA ILE A 114 2.52 -21.25 -13.83
C ILE A 114 3.15 -22.26 -12.88
N LEU A 115 4.47 -22.33 -12.87
CA LEU A 115 5.24 -23.17 -11.95
C LEU A 115 6.22 -22.30 -11.16
N VAL A 116 6.34 -22.57 -9.86
CA VAL A 116 7.24 -21.83 -8.96
C VAL A 116 8.21 -22.81 -8.32
N GLU A 117 9.50 -22.59 -8.55
CA GLU A 117 10.60 -23.31 -7.93
C GLU A 117 11.40 -22.40 -6.98
N SER A 118 12.41 -22.94 -6.33
CA SER A 118 13.21 -22.18 -5.35
C SER A 118 13.91 -20.96 -5.95
N LYS A 119 14.41 -21.06 -7.20
CA LYS A 119 15.21 -20.01 -7.85
C LYS A 119 14.61 -19.47 -9.15
N ARG A 120 13.49 -20.01 -9.61
CA ARG A 120 12.90 -19.62 -10.89
C ARG A 120 11.37 -19.76 -10.89
N ILE A 121 10.73 -19.03 -11.78
CA ILE A 121 9.29 -19.08 -12.03
C ILE A 121 9.05 -19.29 -13.53
N ARG A 122 8.14 -20.18 -13.89
CA ARG A 122 7.65 -20.32 -15.27
C ARG A 122 6.37 -19.53 -15.43
N LEU A 123 6.35 -18.65 -16.43
CA LEU A 123 5.15 -17.85 -16.77
C LEU A 123 4.76 -18.11 -18.24
N PRO A 124 3.46 -18.00 -18.58
CA PRO A 124 2.99 -18.13 -19.95
C PRO A 124 3.75 -17.18 -20.89
N LYS A 125 4.13 -17.69 -22.06
CA LYS A 125 4.93 -16.99 -23.08
C LYS A 125 6.36 -16.62 -22.66
N LEU A 126 6.60 -16.23 -21.41
CA LEU A 126 7.91 -15.81 -20.90
C LEU A 126 8.83 -17.00 -20.52
N LYS A 127 8.28 -18.23 -20.45
CA LYS A 127 9.01 -19.44 -20.05
C LYS A 127 9.62 -19.30 -18.65
N TRP A 128 10.78 -19.90 -18.39
CA TRP A 128 11.49 -19.85 -17.12
C TRP A 128 12.22 -18.52 -16.90
N ILE A 129 12.02 -17.92 -15.75
CA ILE A 129 12.61 -16.63 -15.34
C ILE A 129 13.31 -16.85 -14.00
N ALA A 130 14.56 -16.40 -13.89
CA ALA A 130 15.30 -16.43 -12.62
C ALA A 130 14.60 -15.51 -11.58
N MET A 131 14.43 -16.02 -10.35
CA MET A 131 13.73 -15.34 -9.28
C MET A 131 14.52 -15.44 -7.97
N LYS A 132 14.61 -14.34 -7.21
CA LYS A 132 15.15 -14.34 -5.85
C LYS A 132 14.02 -14.58 -4.85
N LYS A 133 13.75 -15.84 -4.55
CA LYS A 133 12.79 -16.25 -3.54
C LYS A 133 13.46 -16.20 -2.16
N HIS A 134 13.01 -15.34 -1.28
CA HIS A 134 13.60 -15.08 0.04
C HIS A 134 12.74 -15.59 1.19
N ARG A 135 11.59 -16.18 0.90
CA ARG A 135 10.70 -16.86 1.85
C ARG A 135 9.86 -17.91 1.13
N GLU A 136 9.48 -18.93 1.86
CA GLU A 136 8.51 -19.92 1.39
C GLU A 136 7.08 -19.50 1.76
N PRO A 137 6.07 -19.80 0.92
CA PRO A 137 4.69 -19.73 1.33
C PRO A 137 4.43 -20.71 2.48
N ALA A 138 3.49 -20.38 3.37
CA ALA A 138 3.04 -21.33 4.37
C ALA A 138 2.41 -22.56 3.68
N GLU A 139 2.45 -23.70 4.35
CA GLU A 139 1.83 -24.95 3.87
C GLU A 139 0.32 -24.78 3.65
N GLY A 140 -0.23 -25.52 2.69
CA GLY A 140 -1.66 -25.46 2.35
C GLY A 140 -2.09 -24.24 1.52
N LEU A 141 -1.19 -23.29 1.20
CA LEU A 141 -1.51 -22.14 0.37
C LEU A 141 -1.52 -22.50 -1.12
N ARG A 142 -2.60 -22.16 -1.82
CA ARG A 142 -2.74 -22.33 -3.27
C ARG A 142 -2.42 -21.05 -4.02
N LEU A 143 -1.50 -21.13 -5.00
CA LEU A 143 -1.21 -20.01 -5.88
C LEU A 143 -2.41 -19.71 -6.80
N LYS A 144 -2.92 -18.48 -6.76
CA LYS A 144 -4.08 -18.02 -7.51
C LYS A 144 -3.71 -17.23 -8.75
N SER A 145 -2.77 -16.30 -8.62
CA SER A 145 -2.35 -15.44 -9.71
C SER A 145 -0.96 -14.87 -9.46
N VAL A 146 -0.32 -14.41 -10.55
CA VAL A 146 0.96 -13.71 -10.51
C VAL A 146 0.82 -12.36 -11.20
N THR A 147 1.23 -11.30 -10.50
CA THR A 147 1.34 -9.97 -11.08
C THR A 147 2.79 -9.63 -11.34
N VAL A 148 3.16 -9.48 -12.61
CA VAL A 148 4.49 -9.01 -13.01
C VAL A 148 4.48 -7.50 -13.15
N SER A 149 5.50 -6.85 -12.59
CA SER A 149 5.61 -5.38 -12.62
C SER A 149 7.04 -4.93 -12.86
N MET A 150 7.17 -3.78 -13.54
CA MET A 150 8.43 -3.05 -13.71
C MET A 150 8.38 -1.77 -12.89
N GLU A 151 9.42 -1.56 -12.07
CA GLU A 151 9.60 -0.31 -11.32
C GLU A 151 10.32 0.75 -12.19
N PRO A 152 10.15 2.04 -11.90
CA PRO A 152 10.87 3.11 -12.60
C PRO A 152 12.39 3.01 -12.53
N SER A 153 12.93 2.29 -11.54
CA SER A 153 14.36 1.97 -11.40
C SER A 153 14.87 0.95 -12.43
N GLY A 154 13.96 0.37 -13.23
CA GLY A 154 14.26 -0.70 -14.21
C GLY A 154 14.29 -2.10 -13.61
N LYS A 155 13.89 -2.27 -12.34
CA LYS A 155 13.81 -3.59 -11.70
C LYS A 155 12.45 -4.23 -11.96
N TYR A 156 12.45 -5.57 -12.10
CA TYR A 156 11.26 -6.36 -12.31
C TYR A 156 10.92 -7.20 -11.08
N PHE A 157 9.63 -7.35 -10.84
CA PHE A 157 9.11 -8.11 -9.69
C PHE A 157 7.92 -8.97 -10.12
N ALA A 158 7.83 -10.16 -9.52
CA ALA A 158 6.65 -11.01 -9.54
C ALA A 158 6.01 -10.99 -8.16
N SER A 159 4.74 -10.62 -8.09
CA SER A 159 3.91 -10.71 -6.88
C SER A 159 2.99 -11.91 -7.02
N LEU A 160 3.22 -12.92 -6.21
CA LEU A 160 2.50 -14.18 -6.19
C LEU A 160 1.37 -14.08 -5.17
N LEU A 161 0.13 -14.17 -5.62
CA LEU A 161 -1.06 -14.15 -4.76
C LEU A 161 -1.47 -15.57 -4.43
N TYR A 162 -1.48 -15.88 -3.15
CA TYR A 162 -1.94 -17.17 -2.62
C TYR A 162 -3.29 -17.01 -1.93
N GLU A 163 -4.11 -18.05 -2.01
CA GLU A 163 -5.37 -18.20 -1.25
C GLU A 163 -5.28 -19.40 -0.30
N GLY A 164 -6.16 -19.45 0.69
CA GLY A 164 -6.17 -20.53 1.68
C GLY A 164 -5.47 -20.18 3.00
N TYR A 165 -5.00 -18.92 3.18
CA TYR A 165 -4.43 -18.53 4.48
C TYR A 165 -5.54 -18.53 5.54
N SER A 166 -5.49 -19.49 6.47
CA SER A 166 -6.25 -19.45 7.71
C SER A 166 -5.51 -18.60 8.73
N CYS A 167 -6.21 -17.73 9.43
CA CYS A 167 -5.63 -17.07 10.61
C CYS A 167 -5.32 -18.16 11.62
N GLU A 168 -4.07 -18.28 12.05
CA GLU A 168 -3.72 -19.09 13.20
C GLU A 168 -4.52 -18.56 14.40
N ASN A 169 -5.26 -19.47 15.05
CA ASN A 169 -6.06 -19.20 16.24
C ASN A 169 -7.24 -18.23 16.09
N GLN A 170 -8.37 -18.73 15.60
CA GLN A 170 -9.68 -18.25 16.05
C GLN A 170 -9.99 -18.88 17.43
N ALA A 171 -9.06 -18.82 18.37
CA ALA A 171 -9.41 -18.91 19.77
C ALA A 171 -10.32 -17.71 20.11
N ALA A 172 -11.25 -17.86 21.01
CA ALA A 172 -12.04 -16.77 21.55
C ALA A 172 -11.13 -15.57 21.76
N GLY A 173 -11.52 -14.40 21.18
CA GLY A 173 -10.68 -13.20 21.24
C GLY A 173 -10.25 -12.92 22.69
N PRO A 174 -9.14 -12.19 22.90
CA PRO A 174 -8.67 -11.90 24.25
C PRO A 174 -9.76 -11.18 25.03
N ASP A 175 -9.84 -11.45 26.33
CA ASP A 175 -10.65 -10.64 27.23
C ASP A 175 -10.09 -9.21 27.27
N TYR A 176 -10.78 -8.29 26.61
CA TYR A 176 -10.32 -6.90 26.47
C TYR A 176 -10.38 -6.09 27.77
N SER A 177 -11.01 -6.59 28.85
CA SER A 177 -10.97 -5.96 30.17
C SER A 177 -9.56 -6.00 30.76
N THR A 178 -8.86 -7.11 30.56
CA THR A 178 -7.50 -7.38 31.06
C THR A 178 -6.41 -7.30 29.99
N ALA A 179 -6.81 -7.28 28.70
CA ALA A 179 -5.91 -7.32 27.56
C ALA A 179 -4.94 -6.15 27.51
N LYS A 180 -3.75 -6.41 26.99
CA LYS A 180 -2.71 -5.43 26.76
C LYS A 180 -3.00 -4.62 25.50
N ILE A 181 -3.55 -3.40 25.67
CA ILE A 181 -3.92 -2.50 24.58
C ILE A 181 -2.88 -1.39 24.45
N LEU A 182 -2.39 -1.10 23.24
CA LEU A 182 -1.50 0.01 22.95
C LEU A 182 -2.29 1.18 22.35
N GLY A 183 -2.30 2.33 23.01
CA GLY A 183 -2.79 3.60 22.45
C GLY A 183 -1.69 4.27 21.62
N ILE A 184 -2.06 4.79 20.45
CA ILE A 184 -1.14 5.39 19.48
C ILE A 184 -1.71 6.73 19.03
N ASP A 185 -1.04 7.82 19.42
CA ASP A 185 -1.31 9.17 18.96
C ASP A 185 -0.39 9.53 17.79
N TYR A 186 -0.91 10.23 16.77
CA TYR A 186 -0.09 10.67 15.66
C TYR A 186 0.76 11.87 16.02
N ALA A 187 2.06 11.77 15.77
CA ALA A 187 3.00 12.87 15.99
C ALA A 187 3.68 13.28 14.68
N MET A 188 3.81 14.60 14.49
CA MET A 188 4.52 15.17 13.34
C MET A 188 6.01 14.83 13.37
N GLN A 189 6.60 14.80 14.55
CA GLN A 189 7.97 14.34 14.80
C GLN A 189 7.92 12.89 15.27
N GLY A 190 8.67 12.00 14.61
CA GLY A 190 8.79 10.61 15.01
C GLY A 190 7.61 9.69 14.64
N MET A 191 6.61 10.17 13.88
CA MET A 191 5.45 9.44 13.39
C MET A 191 4.34 9.21 14.43
N ALA A 192 4.64 8.72 15.63
CA ALA A 192 3.63 8.40 16.65
C ALA A 192 4.21 8.48 18.07
N VAL A 193 3.35 8.82 19.03
CA VAL A 193 3.60 8.68 20.46
C VAL A 193 2.74 7.53 20.99
N PHE A 194 3.31 6.70 21.85
CA PHE A 194 2.67 5.50 22.36
C PHE A 194 2.29 5.69 23.85
N SER A 195 1.21 5.06 24.27
CA SER A 195 0.78 5.06 25.68
C SER A 195 1.78 4.39 26.61
N GLU A 196 2.63 3.51 26.08
CA GLU A 196 3.72 2.83 26.75
C GLU A 196 5.03 3.02 25.98
N LYS A 197 6.16 2.69 26.61
CA LYS A 197 7.47 2.78 25.95
C LYS A 197 7.60 1.70 24.88
N VAL A 198 7.54 2.10 23.63
CA VAL A 198 7.85 1.24 22.47
C VAL A 198 9.16 1.74 21.87
N GLU A 199 10.19 0.91 21.91
CA GLU A 199 11.46 1.24 21.26
C GLU A 199 11.26 1.31 19.75
N THR A 200 11.57 2.46 19.17
CA THR A 200 11.49 2.73 17.73
C THR A 200 12.79 3.36 17.26
N GLU A 201 13.25 2.96 16.07
CA GLU A 201 14.34 3.66 15.40
C GLU A 201 13.80 5.01 14.86
N GLU A 202 14.66 6.01 14.81
CA GLU A 202 14.30 7.30 14.19
C GLU A 202 13.94 7.13 12.71
N ALA A 203 12.74 7.55 12.35
CA ALA A 203 12.27 7.70 10.96
C ALA A 203 13.05 8.83 10.23
N GLY A 204 12.46 9.50 9.27
CA GLY A 204 13.09 10.62 8.57
C GLY A 204 13.94 10.19 7.37
N PHE A 205 13.57 9.07 6.75
CA PHE A 205 14.31 8.49 5.62
C PHE A 205 14.39 9.41 4.40
N PHE A 206 13.36 10.23 4.16
CA PHE A 206 13.40 11.23 3.10
C PHE A 206 14.43 12.32 3.45
N ARG A 207 14.37 12.90 4.64
CA ARG A 207 15.28 13.96 5.09
C ARG A 207 16.75 13.50 5.05
N LYS A 208 17.03 12.27 5.52
CA LYS A 208 18.39 11.67 5.45
C LYS A 208 18.92 11.51 4.03
N ASN A 209 18.04 11.36 3.03
CA ASN A 209 18.42 11.19 1.62
C ASN A 209 18.14 12.42 0.75
N GLU A 210 17.60 13.51 1.28
CA GLU A 210 17.12 14.67 0.53
C GLU A 210 18.21 15.36 -0.26
N LYS A 211 19.38 15.62 0.34
CA LYS A 211 20.53 16.24 -0.34
C LYS A 211 20.98 15.44 -1.57
N ARG A 212 21.02 14.10 -1.44
CA ARG A 212 21.36 13.20 -2.54
C ARG A 212 20.30 13.25 -3.63
N LEU A 213 19.02 13.15 -3.28
CA LEU A 213 17.92 13.21 -4.23
C LEU A 213 17.93 14.51 -5.00
N ALA A 214 18.04 15.65 -4.33
CA ALA A 214 18.11 16.99 -4.94
C ALA A 214 19.29 17.12 -5.93
N ARG A 215 20.46 16.55 -5.59
CA ARG A 215 21.63 16.51 -6.50
C ARG A 215 21.31 15.74 -7.78
N GLU A 216 20.72 14.54 -7.66
CA GLU A 216 20.40 13.72 -8.83
C GLU A 216 19.27 14.34 -9.66
N GLN A 217 18.30 15.03 -9.05
CA GLN A 217 17.24 15.76 -9.74
C GLN A 217 17.81 16.98 -10.52
N ARG A 218 18.73 17.75 -9.93
CA ARG A 218 19.42 18.85 -10.63
C ARG A 218 20.21 18.36 -11.84
N LYS A 219 20.88 17.19 -11.75
CA LYS A 219 21.52 16.58 -12.92
C LYS A 219 20.51 16.20 -13.99
N LEU A 220 19.35 15.66 -13.60
CA LEU A 220 18.30 15.27 -14.54
C LEU A 220 17.72 16.50 -15.27
N SER A 221 17.51 17.61 -14.58
CA SER A 221 16.98 18.84 -15.20
C SER A 221 17.90 19.44 -16.25
N ARG A 222 19.21 19.16 -16.19
CA ARG A 222 20.21 19.61 -17.17
C ARG A 222 20.34 18.69 -18.38
N CYS A 223 19.76 17.49 -18.35
CA CYS A 223 19.79 16.56 -19.46
C CYS A 223 18.75 16.92 -20.53
N VAL A 224 19.09 16.75 -21.79
CA VAL A 224 18.14 16.90 -22.91
C VAL A 224 17.08 15.79 -22.80
N ARG A 225 15.81 16.18 -22.76
CA ARG A 225 14.68 15.24 -22.66
C ARG A 225 14.68 14.26 -23.84
N GLY A 226 14.52 12.97 -23.55
CA GLY A 226 14.51 11.90 -24.54
C GLY A 226 15.90 11.40 -24.94
N SER A 227 16.99 12.04 -24.51
CA SER A 227 18.35 11.55 -24.76
C SER A 227 18.65 10.29 -23.92
N HIS A 228 19.64 9.50 -24.35
CA HIS A 228 20.12 8.34 -23.60
C HIS A 228 20.57 8.73 -22.18
N ASN A 229 21.30 9.84 -22.04
CA ASN A 229 21.75 10.37 -20.75
C ASN A 229 20.58 10.78 -19.84
N TYR A 230 19.50 11.35 -20.40
CA TYR A 230 18.27 11.64 -19.65
C TYR A 230 17.66 10.38 -19.07
N GLU A 231 17.51 9.31 -19.88
CA GLU A 231 16.92 8.03 -19.41
C GLU A 231 17.81 7.34 -18.36
N LEU A 232 19.14 7.41 -18.50
CA LEU A 232 20.08 6.90 -17.48
C LEU A 232 19.95 7.68 -16.16
N GLN A 233 19.91 9.02 -16.24
CA GLN A 233 19.80 9.87 -15.06
C GLN A 233 18.43 9.73 -14.37
N LYS A 234 17.35 9.59 -15.14
CA LYS A 234 16.02 9.30 -14.63
C LYS A 234 15.97 8.00 -13.81
N LYS A 235 16.65 6.95 -14.27
CA LYS A 235 16.81 5.71 -13.49
C LYS A 235 17.58 5.93 -12.17
N LYS A 236 18.59 6.83 -12.13
CA LYS A 236 19.32 7.16 -10.89
C LYS A 236 18.40 7.87 -9.89
N VAL A 237 17.62 8.85 -10.33
CA VAL A 237 16.59 9.51 -9.49
C VAL A 237 15.57 8.48 -8.96
N ALA A 238 15.07 7.59 -9.84
CA ALA A 238 14.13 6.55 -9.45
C ALA A 238 14.72 5.59 -8.39
N ARG A 239 16.02 5.26 -8.48
CA ARG A 239 16.72 4.44 -7.47
C ARG A 239 16.82 5.16 -6.11
N CYS A 240 16.99 6.48 -6.09
CA CYS A 240 16.97 7.27 -4.84
C CYS A 240 15.59 7.17 -4.18
N HIS A 241 14.52 7.40 -4.92
CA HIS A 241 13.14 7.25 -4.42
C HIS A 241 12.84 5.80 -3.98
N GLU A 242 13.31 4.81 -4.72
CA GLU A 242 13.17 3.39 -4.35
C GLU A 242 13.85 3.09 -3.01
N LYS A 243 15.07 3.60 -2.79
CA LYS A 243 15.79 3.43 -1.51
C LYS A 243 15.01 4.01 -0.34
N ILE A 244 14.55 5.26 -0.46
CA ILE A 244 13.76 5.95 0.59
C ILE A 244 12.48 5.16 0.90
N ARG A 245 11.75 4.76 -0.15
CA ARG A 245 10.52 3.98 -0.01
C ARG A 245 10.77 2.63 0.69
N ASN A 246 11.84 1.94 0.33
CA ASN A 246 12.16 0.63 0.88
C ASN A 246 12.60 0.73 2.34
N GLN A 247 13.43 1.72 2.70
CA GLN A 247 13.84 1.96 4.09
C GLN A 247 12.63 2.28 4.98
N ARG A 248 11.76 3.20 4.53
CA ARG A 248 10.51 3.51 5.24
C ARG A 248 9.65 2.27 5.42
N ARG A 249 9.45 1.51 4.35
CA ARG A 249 8.62 0.32 4.39
C ARG A 249 9.17 -0.76 5.31
N ASP A 250 10.47 -0.99 5.33
CA ASP A 250 11.14 -1.93 6.23
C ASP A 250 10.94 -1.53 7.69
N HIS A 251 11.19 -0.26 8.02
CA HIS A 251 10.95 0.29 9.36
C HIS A 251 9.49 0.09 9.81
N LEU A 252 8.52 0.49 8.96
CA LEU A 252 7.11 0.35 9.29
C LEU A 252 6.68 -1.12 9.44
N HIS A 253 7.25 -2.02 8.64
CA HIS A 253 7.01 -3.46 8.78
C HIS A 253 7.56 -4.01 10.10
N LYS A 254 8.76 -3.60 10.51
CA LYS A 254 9.36 -4.01 11.79
C LYS A 254 8.54 -3.49 12.97
N LEU A 255 8.23 -2.19 12.97
CA LEU A 255 7.45 -1.57 14.03
C LEU A 255 6.06 -2.18 14.16
N SER A 256 5.31 -2.28 13.06
CA SER A 256 3.96 -2.87 13.09
C SER A 256 3.98 -4.37 13.45
N ARG A 257 5.07 -5.09 13.16
CA ARG A 257 5.25 -6.47 13.61
C ARG A 257 5.48 -6.53 15.11
N LYS A 258 6.41 -5.72 15.65
CA LYS A 258 6.71 -5.63 17.08
C LYS A 258 5.44 -5.33 17.91
N ILE A 259 4.61 -4.40 17.43
CA ILE A 259 3.33 -4.07 18.10
C ILE A 259 2.35 -5.25 18.02
N ALA A 260 2.14 -5.83 16.85
CA ALA A 260 1.22 -6.96 16.69
C ALA A 260 1.64 -8.20 17.48
N ASP A 261 2.94 -8.38 17.73
CA ASP A 261 3.47 -9.47 18.55
C ASP A 261 3.30 -9.19 20.05
N GLY A 262 3.50 -7.95 20.49
CA GLY A 262 3.56 -7.58 21.91
C GLY A 262 2.25 -7.13 22.55
N TYR A 263 1.19 -6.88 21.77
CA TYR A 263 -0.09 -6.34 22.25
C TYR A 263 -1.27 -7.13 21.72
N ASP A 264 -2.37 -7.16 22.47
CA ASP A 264 -3.61 -7.88 22.13
C ASP A 264 -4.54 -7.02 21.28
N ALA A 265 -4.44 -5.70 21.41
CA ALA A 265 -5.09 -4.73 20.54
C ALA A 265 -4.24 -3.46 20.39
N ALA A 266 -4.48 -2.70 19.34
CA ALA A 266 -3.93 -1.36 19.18
C ALA A 266 -5.05 -0.37 18.88
N ALA A 267 -4.94 0.82 19.45
CA ALA A 267 -5.90 1.91 19.28
C ALA A 267 -5.24 3.08 18.57
N VAL A 268 -5.89 3.63 17.56
CA VAL A 268 -5.44 4.79 16.77
C VAL A 268 -6.56 5.80 16.63
N GLU A 269 -6.23 7.07 16.50
CA GLU A 269 -7.20 8.11 16.14
C GLU A 269 -7.55 8.04 14.66
N ASP A 270 -8.83 8.29 14.30
CA ASP A 270 -9.27 8.32 12.90
C ASP A 270 -8.97 9.66 12.23
N ILE A 271 -7.71 9.85 11.87
CA ILE A 271 -7.21 11.08 11.24
C ILE A 271 -7.29 10.99 9.72
N ASP A 272 -7.82 12.05 9.09
CA ASP A 272 -7.71 12.24 7.63
C ASP A 272 -6.33 12.79 7.25
N MET A 273 -5.42 11.88 6.91
CA MET A 273 -4.05 12.21 6.52
C MET A 273 -3.96 13.04 5.23
N LYS A 274 -4.96 12.99 4.35
CA LYS A 274 -4.97 13.79 3.12
C LYS A 274 -5.30 15.24 3.45
N ALA A 275 -6.34 15.46 4.23
CA ALA A 275 -6.72 16.79 4.69
C ALA A 275 -5.56 17.45 5.48
N MET A 276 -4.94 16.70 6.40
CA MET A 276 -3.80 17.19 7.17
C MET A 276 -2.62 17.59 6.28
N GLY A 277 -2.29 16.80 5.25
CA GLY A 277 -1.21 17.10 4.32
C GLY A 277 -1.46 18.35 3.47
N GLN A 278 -2.73 18.63 3.14
CA GLN A 278 -3.11 19.74 2.28
C GLN A 278 -3.30 21.05 3.06
N CYS A 279 -4.07 21.01 4.15
CA CYS A 279 -4.48 22.22 4.88
C CYS A 279 -3.35 22.88 5.69
N LEU A 280 -2.35 22.10 6.16
CA LEU A 280 -1.34 22.59 7.09
C LEU A 280 0.07 22.65 6.46
N HIS A 281 0.20 22.52 5.15
CA HIS A 281 1.48 22.47 4.42
C HIS A 281 2.47 21.42 4.95
N PHE A 282 2.00 20.46 5.74
CA PHE A 282 2.81 19.37 6.34
C PHE A 282 3.00 18.16 5.42
N GLY A 283 2.64 18.26 4.15
CA GLY A 283 2.68 17.15 3.19
C GLY A 283 4.01 16.39 3.16
N LYS A 284 5.14 17.10 3.32
CA LYS A 284 6.47 16.49 3.36
C LYS A 284 6.66 15.59 4.59
N SER A 285 6.28 16.04 5.78
CA SER A 285 6.39 15.26 7.03
C SER A 285 5.39 14.12 7.08
N VAL A 286 4.14 14.37 6.68
CA VAL A 286 3.10 13.34 6.58
C VAL A 286 3.51 12.21 5.62
N GLN A 287 4.09 12.55 4.46
CA GLN A 287 4.59 11.57 3.49
C GLN A 287 5.85 10.85 4.01
N ASP A 288 6.75 11.53 4.71
CA ASP A 288 7.97 10.90 5.25
C ASP A 288 7.65 9.94 6.38
N ASN A 289 6.75 10.29 7.28
CA ASN A 289 6.31 9.44 8.37
C ASN A 289 5.59 8.18 7.90
N GLY A 290 4.76 8.28 6.83
CA GLY A 290 4.04 7.13 6.28
C GLY A 290 3.01 6.51 7.23
N TYR A 291 2.39 7.31 8.12
CA TYR A 291 1.45 6.85 9.13
C TYR A 291 0.25 6.06 8.56
N GLY A 292 -0.31 6.49 7.43
CA GLY A 292 -1.38 5.73 6.76
C GLY A 292 -0.94 4.31 6.39
N MET A 293 0.28 4.16 5.83
CA MET A 293 0.87 2.85 5.52
C MET A 293 1.12 2.03 6.79
N PHE A 294 1.56 2.68 7.88
CA PHE A 294 1.73 2.03 9.18
C PHE A 294 0.41 1.46 9.71
N ARG A 295 -0.67 2.26 9.70
CA ARG A 295 -2.01 1.81 10.13
C ARG A 295 -2.46 0.58 9.33
N GLU A 296 -2.34 0.62 8.00
CA GLU A 296 -2.68 -0.53 7.15
C GLU A 296 -1.86 -1.77 7.50
N MET A 297 -0.54 -1.60 7.72
CA MET A 297 0.35 -2.71 8.08
C MET A 297 0.04 -3.29 9.46
N LEU A 298 -0.33 -2.45 10.40
CA LEU A 298 -0.70 -2.85 11.75
C LEU A 298 -2.04 -3.61 11.74
N ASP A 299 -3.04 -3.06 11.05
CA ASP A 299 -4.39 -3.61 10.95
C ASP A 299 -4.38 -5.06 10.45
N TYR A 300 -3.81 -5.31 9.26
CA TYR A 300 -3.80 -6.67 8.74
C TYR A 300 -2.94 -7.64 9.56
N LYS A 301 -1.87 -7.17 10.23
CA LYS A 301 -1.04 -8.04 11.08
C LYS A 301 -1.74 -8.43 12.38
N LEU A 302 -2.48 -7.50 12.97
CA LEU A 302 -3.34 -7.79 14.11
C LEU A 302 -4.44 -8.78 13.69
N ALA A 303 -5.11 -8.53 12.55
CA ALA A 303 -6.12 -9.41 12.01
C ALA A 303 -5.60 -10.84 11.73
N TRP A 304 -4.35 -10.97 11.23
CA TRP A 304 -3.72 -12.30 11.06
C TRP A 304 -3.52 -13.06 12.35
N LYS A 305 -3.46 -12.38 13.48
CA LYS A 305 -3.30 -12.94 14.83
C LYS A 305 -4.61 -13.04 15.62
N GLY A 306 -5.76 -12.80 14.97
CA GLY A 306 -7.06 -12.75 15.65
C GLY A 306 -7.25 -11.54 16.58
N LYS A 307 -6.36 -10.56 16.48
CA LYS A 307 -6.35 -9.32 17.28
C LYS A 307 -7.02 -8.16 16.56
N LYS A 308 -7.39 -7.09 17.28
CA LYS A 308 -8.13 -5.97 16.71
C LYS A 308 -7.32 -4.66 16.70
N MET A 309 -7.52 -3.85 15.66
CA MET A 309 -7.17 -2.43 15.67
C MET A 309 -8.45 -1.61 15.83
N VAL A 310 -8.49 -0.78 16.85
CA VAL A 310 -9.63 0.11 17.18
C VAL A 310 -9.33 1.50 16.64
N LYS A 311 -10.30 2.09 15.95
CA LYS A 311 -10.25 3.50 15.54
C LYS A 311 -11.12 4.31 16.48
N VAL A 312 -10.49 5.20 17.23
CA VAL A 312 -11.17 6.15 18.10
C VAL A 312 -11.64 7.33 17.24
N ASP A 313 -12.84 7.82 17.54
CA ASP A 313 -13.43 8.91 16.77
C ASP A 313 -12.54 10.17 16.80
N ARG A 314 -12.47 10.87 15.65
CA ARG A 314 -11.65 12.07 15.47
C ARG A 314 -12.04 13.25 16.35
N PHE A 315 -13.27 13.27 16.84
CA PHE A 315 -13.76 14.31 17.74
C PHE A 315 -13.59 13.96 19.22
N PHE A 316 -13.10 12.75 19.52
CA PHE A 316 -12.77 12.38 20.88
C PHE A 316 -11.65 13.31 21.42
N PRO A 317 -11.87 13.97 22.58
CA PRO A 317 -10.94 14.99 23.07
C PRO A 317 -9.68 14.37 23.70
N SER A 318 -8.98 13.52 22.95
CA SER A 318 -7.82 12.74 23.41
C SER A 318 -6.75 13.61 24.08
N SER A 319 -6.38 14.75 23.50
CA SER A 319 -5.37 15.64 24.03
C SER A 319 -5.88 16.56 25.15
N LYS A 320 -7.21 16.85 25.19
CA LYS A 320 -7.83 17.74 26.19
C LYS A 320 -8.28 17.01 27.46
N LYS A 321 -8.52 15.72 27.40
CA LYS A 321 -8.95 14.88 28.53
C LYS A 321 -7.78 14.52 29.41
N CYS A 322 -7.94 14.58 30.73
CA CYS A 322 -6.96 14.11 31.69
C CYS A 322 -7.01 12.58 31.79
N CYS A 323 -5.89 11.91 31.55
CA CYS A 323 -5.83 10.44 31.63
C CYS A 323 -5.96 9.89 33.06
N LYS A 324 -5.81 10.74 34.11
CA LYS A 324 -5.96 10.33 35.53
C LYS A 324 -7.39 10.53 36.05
N CYS A 325 -7.97 11.74 35.88
CA CYS A 325 -9.25 12.08 36.50
C CYS A 325 -10.40 12.26 35.50
N GLY A 326 -10.16 12.11 34.19
CA GLY A 326 -11.19 12.23 33.15
C GLY A 326 -11.66 13.65 32.84
N ARG A 327 -11.25 14.69 33.61
CA ARG A 327 -11.67 16.08 33.36
C ARG A 327 -11.19 16.53 31.97
N VAL A 328 -12.09 17.18 31.21
CA VAL A 328 -11.80 17.73 29.89
C VAL A 328 -11.57 19.23 30.01
N LYS A 329 -10.45 19.72 29.50
CA LYS A 329 -10.14 21.16 29.39
C LYS A 329 -10.97 21.80 28.29
N LYS A 330 -11.50 22.99 28.53
CA LYS A 330 -12.19 23.78 27.50
C LYS A 330 -11.22 24.20 26.39
N GLU A 331 -10.04 24.68 26.76
CA GLU A 331 -9.01 25.14 25.83
C GLU A 331 -7.67 24.47 26.11
N LEU A 332 -6.90 24.22 25.05
CA LEU A 332 -5.54 23.74 25.09
C LEU A 332 -4.82 24.27 23.84
N LYS A 333 -3.85 25.15 24.03
CA LYS A 333 -3.08 25.74 22.92
C LYS A 333 -2.17 24.70 22.27
N LEU A 334 -1.97 24.80 20.96
CA LEU A 334 -1.08 23.90 20.21
C LEU A 334 0.38 23.98 20.67
N SER A 335 0.80 25.13 21.21
CA SER A 335 2.13 25.35 21.78
C SER A 335 2.35 24.66 23.13
N GLU A 336 1.30 24.32 23.86
CA GLU A 336 1.39 23.62 25.14
C GLU A 336 1.77 22.17 24.93
N ARG A 337 3.04 21.83 25.20
CA ARG A 337 3.56 20.46 25.05
C ARG A 337 3.42 19.63 26.32
N VAL A 338 3.28 20.28 27.48
CA VAL A 338 3.06 19.61 28.78
C VAL A 338 1.61 19.78 29.19
N TYR A 339 0.93 18.69 29.43
CA TYR A 339 -0.43 18.67 29.96
C TYR A 339 -0.41 18.83 31.47
N HIS A 340 -1.12 19.82 32.00
CA HIS A 340 -1.31 20.05 33.41
C HIS A 340 -2.80 19.94 33.77
N CYS A 341 -3.13 19.26 34.86
CA CYS A 341 -4.50 19.15 35.35
C CYS A 341 -4.58 19.58 36.82
N ALA A 342 -5.71 20.11 37.24
CA ALA A 342 -5.98 20.46 38.64
C ALA A 342 -5.90 19.26 39.60
N CYS A 343 -5.99 18.03 39.12
CA CYS A 343 -5.78 16.82 39.91
C CYS A 343 -4.29 16.49 40.16
N GLY A 344 -3.37 17.40 39.80
CA GLY A 344 -1.93 17.21 39.94
C GLY A 344 -1.27 16.41 38.80
N ASN A 345 -2.02 15.99 37.75
CA ASN A 345 -1.42 15.31 36.63
C ASN A 345 -0.59 16.29 35.80
N LYS A 346 0.71 15.99 35.65
CA LYS A 346 1.67 16.73 34.83
C LYS A 346 2.44 15.74 33.95
N MET A 347 2.29 15.80 32.65
CA MET A 347 2.94 14.88 31.71
C MET A 347 3.00 15.45 30.30
N ASP A 348 3.74 14.79 29.40
CA ASP A 348 3.74 15.11 27.98
C ASP A 348 2.31 15.00 27.42
N ARG A 349 1.89 16.01 26.62
CA ARG A 349 0.53 16.10 26.10
C ARG A 349 0.19 14.97 25.14
N ASP A 350 1.12 14.61 24.25
CA ASP A 350 0.89 13.60 23.23
C ASP A 350 0.88 12.20 23.88
N ARG A 351 1.65 12.00 24.96
CA ARG A 351 1.56 10.78 25.79
C ARG A 351 0.24 10.71 26.56
N ASN A 352 -0.26 11.82 27.10
CA ASN A 352 -1.59 11.89 27.72
C ASN A 352 -2.66 11.50 26.71
N ALA A 353 -2.58 12.00 25.46
CA ALA A 353 -3.50 11.66 24.39
C ALA A 353 -3.44 10.15 24.04
N ALA A 354 -2.26 9.59 23.90
CA ALA A 354 -2.09 8.16 23.62
C ALA A 354 -2.70 7.27 24.72
N ILE A 355 -2.58 7.65 25.99
CA ILE A 355 -3.23 6.94 27.11
C ILE A 355 -4.75 7.05 27.00
N ASN A 356 -5.29 8.24 26.73
CA ASN A 356 -6.73 8.43 26.56
C ASN A 356 -7.30 7.64 25.38
N ILE A 357 -6.57 7.56 24.26
CA ILE A 357 -6.93 6.72 23.10
C ILE A 357 -6.98 5.25 23.50
N ARG A 358 -6.03 4.76 24.32
CA ARG A 358 -6.03 3.41 24.86
C ARG A 358 -7.26 3.11 25.70
N GLU A 359 -7.58 3.99 26.67
CA GLU A 359 -8.71 3.77 27.58
C GLU A 359 -10.06 3.85 26.85
N GLU A 360 -10.20 4.75 25.88
CA GLU A 360 -11.41 4.83 25.06
C GLU A 360 -11.57 3.55 24.22
N ALA A 361 -10.50 3.03 23.63
CA ALA A 361 -10.54 1.77 22.92
C ALA A 361 -10.89 0.58 23.82
N ARG A 362 -10.39 0.57 25.08
CA ARG A 362 -10.79 -0.44 26.06
C ARG A 362 -12.30 -0.39 26.31
N ARG A 363 -12.84 0.82 26.55
CA ARG A 363 -14.28 1.02 26.70
C ARG A 363 -15.07 0.51 25.49
N MET A 364 -14.62 0.80 24.27
CA MET A 364 -15.27 0.36 23.02
C MET A 364 -15.21 -1.17 22.79
N LEU A 365 -14.21 -1.84 23.35
CA LEU A 365 -14.02 -3.29 23.19
C LEU A 365 -14.75 -4.10 24.26
N THR A 366 -15.07 -3.48 25.38
CA THR A 366 -15.74 -4.11 26.54
C THR A 366 -17.24 -3.75 26.63
N ALA A 367 -17.71 -2.76 25.89
CA ALA A 367 -19.11 -2.41 25.73
C ALA A 367 -19.79 -3.34 24.72
#